data_3d41b30126dae6a22ba92198dac2e53a
#
_entry.id   3d41b30126dae6a22ba92198dac2e53a
#
_cell.length_a   1.000
_cell.length_b   1.000
_cell.length_c   1.000
_cell.angle_alpha   90.00
_cell.angle_beta   90.00
_cell.angle_gamma   90.00
#
_symmetry.space_group_name_H-M   'P 1'
#
loop_
_entity.id
_entity.type
_entity.pdbx_description
1 polymer ?
#
loop_
_entity_poly.entity_id
_entity_poly.type
_entity_poly.pdbx_seq_one_letter_code
_entity_poly.pdbx_strand_id
1 'polypeptide(L)'
;EHTINRIRNAFLRGIEGNSNAILSIEKPETIDHPAPAILDDSAFFLWIDGFAGYLVLLDDKVSIGHAGSESSVNLPWVADIGRVHASLIRQKEGFAIEPHLTVAMDGKKITETSILGEDTSISLGDTCEINFKLPYRGSLTAFLFPVSHHRPPAPVDAIILLSQTLILWDNEASHIRVPGLDKKIVIYRTSQGLNIKSEGITVVAGKKLTGPSLLPNNALVISGSVTFSLEPAPARLGM
;
A
#
# COMPACT_ATOMS: atom_id res chain seq x y z
N GLU A 1 -16.26 -9.39 0.39
CA GLU A 1 -17.35 -9.33 1.41
C GLU A 1 -17.51 -10.60 2.24
N HIS A 2 -17.13 -11.80 1.74
CA HIS A 2 -17.41 -13.04 2.48
C HIS A 2 -16.37 -13.42 3.55
N THR A 3 -15.15 -12.98 3.48
CA THR A 3 -14.10 -13.40 4.44
C THR A 3 -14.06 -12.51 5.68
N ILE A 4 -14.30 -11.20 5.54
CA ILE A 4 -14.27 -10.22 6.65
C ILE A 4 -15.47 -10.43 7.60
N ASN A 5 -16.64 -10.79 7.07
CA ASN A 5 -17.83 -11.11 7.89
C ASN A 5 -17.70 -12.40 8.73
N ARG A 6 -16.83 -13.34 8.36
CA ARG A 6 -16.59 -14.55 9.15
C ARG A 6 -15.82 -14.29 10.44
N ILE A 7 -14.84 -13.38 10.41
CA ILE A 7 -14.01 -13.06 11.59
C ILE A 7 -14.82 -12.25 12.61
N ARG A 8 -15.64 -11.30 12.15
CA ARG A 8 -16.50 -10.48 13.02
C ARG A 8 -17.57 -11.32 13.75
N ASN A 9 -18.14 -12.34 13.11
CA ASN A 9 -19.17 -13.19 13.72
C ASN A 9 -18.61 -14.25 14.66
N ALA A 10 -17.33 -14.59 14.60
CA ALA A 10 -16.69 -15.48 15.56
C ALA A 10 -16.42 -14.78 16.90
N PHE A 11 -16.15 -13.48 16.87
CA PHE A 11 -15.83 -12.69 18.08
C PHE A 11 -17.08 -12.37 18.93
N LEU A 12 -18.28 -12.29 18.33
CA LEU A 12 -19.52 -11.92 19.03
C LEU A 12 -20.27 -13.12 19.65
N ARG A 13 -19.88 -14.37 19.36
CA ARG A 13 -20.51 -15.58 19.94
C ARG A 13 -19.83 -16.11 21.20
N GLY A 14 -18.76 -15.48 21.67
CA GLY A 14 -17.97 -15.91 22.83
C GLY A 14 -18.42 -15.36 24.20
N ILE A 15 -19.50 -14.56 24.30
CA ILE A 15 -19.86 -13.84 25.53
C ILE A 15 -21.24 -14.25 26.08
N GLU A 16 -21.69 -15.47 25.90
CA GLU A 16 -22.83 -15.94 26.69
C GLU A 16 -22.66 -17.42 27.10
N GLY A 17 -22.47 -17.56 28.41
CA GLY A 17 -22.92 -18.75 29.19
C GLY A 17 -21.90 -19.84 29.46
N ASN A 18 -21.27 -19.89 30.59
CA ASN A 18 -21.63 -20.83 31.66
C ASN A 18 -20.61 -20.79 32.81
N SER A 19 -21.13 -20.65 34.03
CA SER A 19 -20.36 -20.78 35.27
C SER A 19 -20.17 -22.26 35.60
N ASN A 20 -19.01 -22.60 36.19
CA ASN A 20 -18.61 -23.86 36.80
C ASN A 20 -18.02 -24.94 35.89
N ALA A 21 -16.70 -24.83 35.67
CA ALA A 21 -15.81 -26.00 35.63
C ALA A 21 -14.42 -25.52 36.10
N ILE A 22 -13.98 -26.01 37.23
CA ILE A 22 -12.61 -25.92 37.72
C ILE A 22 -11.78 -26.78 36.78
N LEU A 23 -11.09 -26.19 35.82
CA LEU A 23 -10.13 -26.86 34.98
C LEU A 23 -8.73 -26.50 35.44
N SER A 24 -7.96 -27.52 35.73
CA SER A 24 -6.53 -27.47 36.03
C SER A 24 -5.81 -26.62 35.03
N ILE A 25 -5.06 -25.61 35.52
CA ILE A 25 -4.21 -24.75 34.70
C ILE A 25 -3.01 -25.60 34.27
N GLU A 26 -3.08 -26.25 33.14
CA GLU A 26 -1.89 -26.70 32.43
C GLU A 26 -1.13 -25.46 31.95
N LYS A 27 0.16 -25.44 32.29
CA LYS A 27 1.11 -24.41 31.91
C LYS A 27 1.00 -24.23 30.40
N PRO A 28 0.79 -23.01 29.87
CA PRO A 28 0.70 -22.83 28.42
C PRO A 28 2.04 -23.22 27.80
N GLU A 29 2.02 -24.22 26.93
CA GLU A 29 3.14 -24.48 26.05
C GLU A 29 3.49 -23.19 25.32
N THR A 30 4.74 -22.81 25.36
CA THR A 30 5.29 -21.67 24.63
C THR A 30 5.16 -22.02 23.13
N ILE A 31 4.08 -21.58 22.50
CA ILE A 31 3.97 -21.62 21.04
C ILE A 31 5.07 -20.69 20.57
N ASP A 32 6.12 -21.30 20.03
CA ASP A 32 7.21 -20.59 19.37
C ASP A 32 6.61 -19.91 18.14
N HIS A 33 6.17 -18.67 18.30
CA HIS A 33 5.74 -17.88 17.17
C HIS A 33 6.98 -17.60 16.32
N PRO A 34 7.01 -18.04 15.06
CA PRO A 34 8.12 -17.69 14.18
C PRO A 34 8.29 -16.16 14.23
N ALA A 35 9.53 -15.72 14.32
CA ALA A 35 9.86 -14.29 14.30
C ALA A 35 9.08 -13.63 13.17
N PRO A 36 8.44 -12.46 13.40
CA PRO A 36 7.62 -11.82 12.40
C PRO A 36 8.45 -11.65 11.13
N ALA A 37 8.03 -12.29 10.04
CA ALA A 37 8.69 -12.13 8.76
C ALA A 37 8.69 -10.63 8.42
N ILE A 38 9.85 -10.08 8.06
CA ILE A 38 10.00 -8.71 7.60
C ILE A 38 9.24 -8.59 6.28
N LEU A 39 8.48 -7.51 6.08
CA LEU A 39 7.81 -7.23 4.80
C LEU A 39 8.87 -7.30 3.70
N ASP A 40 8.62 -8.15 2.69
CA ASP A 40 9.49 -8.26 1.52
C ASP A 40 9.71 -6.86 0.96
N ASP A 41 10.99 -6.50 0.75
CA ASP A 41 11.47 -5.13 0.59
C ASP A 41 10.96 -4.40 -0.67
N SER A 42 10.04 -4.98 -1.45
CA SER A 42 9.60 -4.42 -2.73
C SER A 42 8.18 -3.84 -2.74
N ALA A 43 7.21 -4.49 -2.09
CA ALA A 43 5.81 -4.07 -2.15
C ALA A 43 4.95 -4.62 -1.01
N PHE A 44 3.89 -3.87 -0.66
CA PHE A 44 2.85 -4.32 0.27
C PHE A 44 1.49 -3.70 -0.06
N PHE A 45 0.42 -4.31 0.44
CA PHE A 45 -0.91 -3.72 0.44
C PHE A 45 -1.16 -2.96 1.74
N LEU A 46 -1.78 -1.79 1.61
CA LEU A 46 -2.32 -1.01 2.72
C LEU A 46 -3.84 -0.96 2.55
N TRP A 47 -4.58 -1.60 3.45
CA TRP A 47 -6.03 -1.59 3.48
C TRP A 47 -6.51 -0.72 4.63
N ILE A 48 -7.28 0.32 4.34
CA ILE A 48 -7.90 1.18 5.34
C ILE A 48 -9.39 0.86 5.36
N ASP A 49 -9.87 0.31 6.49
CA ASP A 49 -11.23 -0.20 6.63
C ASP A 49 -12.28 0.87 6.31
N GLY A 50 -13.20 0.51 5.40
CA GLY A 50 -14.28 1.38 5.00
C GLY A 50 -13.87 2.62 4.20
N PHE A 51 -12.60 2.70 3.76
CA PHE A 51 -12.09 3.86 3.04
C PHE A 51 -11.43 3.49 1.71
N ALA A 52 -10.24 2.89 1.70
CA ALA A 52 -9.49 2.62 0.47
C ALA A 52 -8.45 1.51 0.63
N GLY A 53 -8.07 0.90 -0.51
CA GLY A 53 -6.97 -0.04 -0.64
C GLY A 53 -5.86 0.49 -1.54
N TYR A 54 -4.61 0.30 -1.13
CA TYR A 54 -3.45 0.78 -1.85
C TYR A 54 -2.44 -0.35 -2.06
N LEU A 55 -1.86 -0.41 -3.26
CA LEU A 55 -0.62 -1.13 -3.51
C LEU A 55 0.54 -0.15 -3.30
N VAL A 56 1.44 -0.45 -2.38
CA VAL A 56 2.59 0.39 -2.07
C VAL A 56 3.85 -0.24 -2.62
N LEU A 57 4.55 0.45 -3.51
CA LEU A 57 5.80 0.04 -4.14
C LEU A 57 6.96 0.83 -3.55
N LEU A 58 8.05 0.14 -3.23
CA LEU A 58 9.22 0.69 -2.53
C LEU A 58 10.41 0.95 -3.44
N ASP A 59 10.37 0.45 -4.68
CA ASP A 59 11.46 0.59 -5.64
C ASP A 59 11.60 2.03 -6.17
N ASP A 60 12.82 2.45 -6.46
CA ASP A 60 13.09 3.73 -7.10
C ASP A 60 12.83 3.73 -8.60
N LYS A 61 12.87 2.55 -9.23
CA LYS A 61 12.47 2.34 -10.62
C LYS A 61 11.36 1.30 -10.69
N VAL A 62 10.20 1.71 -11.16
CA VAL A 62 9.00 0.87 -11.28
C VAL A 62 8.66 0.69 -12.75
N SER A 63 8.81 -0.52 -13.26
CA SER A 63 8.41 -0.90 -14.62
C SER A 63 6.91 -1.18 -14.68
N ILE A 64 6.25 -0.66 -15.72
CA ILE A 64 4.82 -0.87 -16.01
C ILE A 64 4.69 -1.65 -17.29
N GLY A 65 3.81 -2.66 -17.32
CA GLY A 65 3.56 -3.45 -18.51
C GLY A 65 2.36 -4.36 -18.37
N HIS A 66 2.13 -5.15 -19.43
CA HIS A 66 1.01 -6.08 -19.50
C HIS A 66 1.05 -7.12 -18.36
N ALA A 67 -0.11 -7.34 -17.75
CA ALA A 67 -0.29 -8.41 -16.77
C ALA A 67 -0.45 -9.77 -17.50
N GLY A 68 0.39 -10.72 -17.17
CA GLY A 68 0.35 -12.07 -17.74
C GLY A 68 1.28 -13.01 -16.99
N SER A 69 1.17 -14.32 -17.24
CA SER A 69 1.96 -15.35 -16.56
C SER A 69 3.48 -15.19 -16.71
N GLU A 70 3.94 -14.49 -17.76
CA GLU A 70 5.35 -14.20 -18.01
C GLU A 70 5.72 -12.75 -17.67
N SER A 71 4.85 -12.01 -16.95
CA SER A 71 5.12 -10.63 -16.59
C SER A 71 6.29 -10.56 -15.60
N SER A 72 7.28 -9.72 -15.92
CA SER A 72 8.45 -9.45 -15.09
C SER A 72 8.51 -8.00 -14.60
N VAL A 73 7.40 -7.25 -14.76
CA VAL A 73 7.32 -5.84 -14.35
C VAL A 73 6.90 -5.71 -12.90
N ASN A 74 7.33 -4.63 -12.23
CA ASN A 74 6.94 -4.33 -10.86
C ASN A 74 5.44 -4.00 -10.74
N LEU A 75 4.88 -3.33 -11.76
CA LEU A 75 3.48 -2.93 -11.81
C LEU A 75 2.81 -3.49 -13.08
N PRO A 76 2.29 -4.72 -13.03
CA PRO A 76 1.52 -5.29 -14.12
C PRO A 76 0.15 -4.61 -14.23
N TRP A 77 -0.35 -4.49 -15.46
CA TRP A 77 -1.61 -3.83 -15.79
C TRP A 77 -2.45 -4.70 -16.71
N VAL A 78 -3.72 -4.91 -16.37
CA VAL A 78 -4.66 -5.65 -17.23
C VAL A 78 -5.14 -4.70 -18.32
N ALA A 79 -4.34 -4.58 -19.37
CA ALA A 79 -4.57 -3.70 -20.51
C ALA A 79 -3.83 -4.23 -21.75
N ASP A 80 -4.25 -3.81 -22.94
CA ASP A 80 -3.54 -4.09 -24.18
C ASP A 80 -2.34 -3.13 -24.32
N ILE A 81 -1.29 -3.42 -23.57
CA ILE A 81 -0.02 -2.68 -23.56
C ILE A 81 1.16 -3.66 -23.67
N GLY A 82 2.33 -3.16 -23.97
CA GLY A 82 3.52 -4.03 -24.11
C GLY A 82 3.96 -4.69 -22.79
N ARG A 83 4.74 -5.76 -22.90
CA ARG A 83 5.28 -6.50 -21.73
C ARG A 83 5.99 -5.57 -20.75
N VAL A 84 6.86 -4.69 -21.25
CA VAL A 84 7.41 -3.53 -20.54
C VAL A 84 7.07 -2.33 -21.40
N HIS A 85 6.14 -1.50 -20.94
CA HIS A 85 5.61 -0.39 -21.73
C HIS A 85 6.30 0.93 -21.39
N ALA A 86 6.52 1.16 -20.09
CA ALA A 86 7.18 2.32 -19.55
C ALA A 86 7.86 2.01 -18.20
N SER A 87 8.75 2.88 -17.75
CA SER A 87 9.28 2.84 -16.38
C SER A 87 9.13 4.19 -15.71
N LEU A 88 8.62 4.20 -14.48
CA LEU A 88 8.64 5.36 -13.60
C LEU A 88 9.93 5.34 -12.80
N ILE A 89 10.61 6.48 -12.73
CA ILE A 89 11.93 6.62 -12.09
C ILE A 89 11.83 7.73 -11.06
N ARG A 90 12.08 7.41 -9.78
CA ARG A 90 12.24 8.42 -8.75
C ARG A 90 13.60 9.06 -8.89
N GLN A 91 13.62 10.37 -8.92
CA GLN A 91 14.81 11.21 -8.96
C GLN A 91 14.98 12.00 -7.66
N LYS A 92 16.08 12.75 -7.52
CA LYS A 92 16.33 13.55 -6.31
C LYS A 92 15.24 14.60 -6.06
N GLU A 93 14.63 15.14 -7.10
CA GLU A 93 13.68 16.26 -7.03
C GLU A 93 12.31 15.95 -7.63
N GLY A 94 11.95 14.66 -7.76
CA GLY A 94 10.64 14.27 -8.31
C GLY A 94 10.67 12.94 -9.04
N PHE A 95 9.90 12.84 -10.10
CA PHE A 95 9.76 11.63 -10.88
C PHE A 95 9.94 11.91 -12.38
N ALA A 96 10.39 10.89 -13.09
CA ALA A 96 10.43 10.87 -14.55
C ALA A 96 9.77 9.60 -15.06
N ILE A 97 9.30 9.62 -16.30
CA ILE A 97 8.82 8.46 -17.04
C ILE A 97 9.75 8.21 -18.24
N GLU A 98 10.21 6.98 -18.35
CA GLU A 98 10.98 6.45 -19.47
C GLU A 98 10.05 5.62 -20.37
N PRO A 99 9.72 6.09 -21.58
CA PRO A 99 8.88 5.33 -22.51
C PRO A 99 9.70 4.21 -23.17
N HIS A 100 9.15 3.00 -23.20
CA HIS A 100 9.70 1.88 -23.98
C HIS A 100 8.85 1.63 -25.23
N LEU A 101 7.58 2.00 -25.18
CA LEU A 101 6.61 1.98 -26.27
C LEU A 101 5.86 3.31 -26.33
N THR A 102 4.69 3.35 -26.98
CA THR A 102 3.93 4.60 -27.13
C THR A 102 3.39 5.09 -25.80
N VAL A 103 3.91 6.20 -25.34
CA VAL A 103 3.47 6.92 -24.13
C VAL A 103 3.13 8.35 -24.49
N ALA A 104 2.05 8.88 -23.91
CA ALA A 104 1.75 10.29 -23.92
C ALA A 104 1.61 10.85 -22.51
N MET A 105 2.04 12.10 -22.32
CA MET A 105 1.86 12.89 -21.12
C MET A 105 0.98 14.09 -21.45
N ASP A 106 -0.10 14.30 -20.72
CA ASP A 106 -1.06 15.39 -20.96
C ASP A 106 -1.47 15.51 -22.44
N GLY A 107 -1.71 14.34 -23.06
CA GLY A 107 -2.10 14.22 -24.46
C GLY A 107 -0.96 14.42 -25.49
N LYS A 108 0.27 14.66 -25.04
CA LYS A 108 1.45 14.84 -25.93
C LYS A 108 2.31 13.57 -25.89
N LYS A 109 2.55 12.98 -27.07
CA LYS A 109 3.44 11.83 -27.20
C LYS A 109 4.87 12.21 -26.79
N ILE A 110 5.49 11.34 -25.99
CA ILE A 110 6.90 11.46 -25.59
C ILE A 110 7.72 10.33 -26.23
N THR A 111 8.97 10.60 -26.56
CA THR A 111 9.90 9.63 -27.18
C THR A 111 11.17 9.45 -26.35
N GLU A 112 11.35 10.25 -25.30
CA GLU A 112 12.49 10.20 -24.40
C GLU A 112 12.03 10.36 -22.97
N THR A 113 12.93 10.06 -22.02
CA THR A 113 12.66 10.22 -20.59
C THR A 113 12.23 11.65 -20.28
N SER A 114 11.06 11.79 -19.67
CA SER A 114 10.42 13.08 -19.41
C SER A 114 10.06 13.23 -17.94
N ILE A 115 10.22 14.46 -17.41
CA ILE A 115 9.90 14.76 -16.01
C ILE A 115 8.39 14.84 -15.83
N LEU A 116 7.86 14.19 -14.77
CA LEU A 116 6.47 14.25 -14.38
C LEU A 116 6.17 15.48 -13.54
N GLY A 117 5.11 16.19 -13.86
CA GLY A 117 4.57 17.30 -13.06
C GLY A 117 3.89 16.80 -11.76
N GLU A 118 3.34 17.75 -11.00
CA GLU A 118 2.63 17.44 -9.73
C GLU A 118 1.32 16.67 -9.98
N ASP A 119 0.70 16.89 -11.12
CA ASP A 119 -0.51 16.22 -11.58
C ASP A 119 -0.36 16.01 -13.09
N THR A 120 -0.20 14.78 -13.55
CA THR A 120 0.13 14.44 -14.95
C THR A 120 -0.72 13.26 -15.42
N SER A 121 -1.47 13.45 -16.50
CA SER A 121 -2.15 12.36 -17.19
C SER A 121 -1.15 11.58 -18.03
N ILE A 122 -1.09 10.27 -17.84
CA ILE A 122 -0.22 9.34 -18.56
C ILE A 122 -1.08 8.38 -19.36
N SER A 123 -0.92 8.35 -20.67
CA SER A 123 -1.53 7.36 -21.55
C SER A 123 -0.48 6.34 -21.96
N LEU A 124 -0.78 5.06 -21.75
CA LEU A 124 0.03 3.91 -22.18
C LEU A 124 -0.70 3.23 -23.35
N GLY A 125 -0.13 3.34 -24.56
CA GLY A 125 -0.85 2.96 -25.78
C GLY A 125 -2.09 3.84 -26.01
N ASP A 126 -3.14 3.23 -26.57
CA ASP A 126 -4.33 3.98 -27.01
C ASP A 126 -5.45 4.03 -25.97
N THR A 127 -5.46 3.14 -24.99
CA THR A 127 -6.64 2.92 -24.13
C THR A 127 -6.37 2.93 -22.63
N CYS A 128 -5.12 2.75 -22.18
CA CYS A 128 -4.78 2.69 -20.77
C CYS A 128 -4.36 4.07 -20.27
N GLU A 129 -5.13 4.63 -19.35
CA GLU A 129 -4.89 5.94 -18.76
C GLU A 129 -4.69 5.83 -17.26
N ILE A 130 -3.67 6.53 -16.78
CA ILE A 130 -3.25 6.60 -15.37
C ILE A 130 -3.02 8.06 -15.04
N ASN A 131 -3.52 8.53 -13.90
CA ASN A 131 -3.15 9.84 -13.39
C ASN A 131 -2.04 9.71 -12.35
N PHE A 132 -0.90 10.33 -12.61
CA PHE A 132 0.20 10.51 -11.66
C PHE A 132 -0.04 11.76 -10.83
N LYS A 133 0.09 11.68 -9.50
CA LYS A 133 -0.13 12.81 -8.61
C LYS A 133 0.85 12.84 -7.44
N LEU A 134 1.43 14.01 -7.17
CA LEU A 134 2.11 14.29 -5.91
C LEU A 134 1.09 14.77 -4.87
N PRO A 135 1.11 14.28 -3.63
CA PRO A 135 0.19 14.73 -2.58
C PRO A 135 0.40 16.19 -2.20
N TYR A 136 1.64 16.66 -2.33
CA TYR A 136 2.05 18.06 -2.19
C TYR A 136 3.36 18.30 -2.94
N ARG A 137 3.64 19.56 -3.24
CA ARG A 137 4.83 19.97 -3.98
C ARG A 137 6.11 19.51 -3.27
N GLY A 138 7.02 18.88 -4.03
CA GLY A 138 8.29 18.36 -3.51
C GLY A 138 8.18 17.04 -2.77
N SER A 139 7.00 16.39 -2.72
CA SER A 139 6.89 15.02 -2.22
C SER A 139 7.69 14.07 -3.13
N LEU A 140 8.45 13.16 -2.51
CA LEU A 140 9.08 12.02 -3.20
C LEU A 140 8.24 10.74 -3.06
N THR A 141 7.08 10.81 -2.42
CA THR A 141 6.01 9.80 -2.45
C THR A 141 4.95 10.28 -3.44
N ALA A 142 4.59 9.44 -4.39
CA ALA A 142 3.62 9.75 -5.44
C ALA A 142 2.49 8.73 -5.48
N PHE A 143 1.41 9.09 -6.15
CA PHE A 143 0.24 8.25 -6.38
C PHE A 143 0.01 8.03 -7.86
N LEU A 144 -0.46 6.81 -8.19
CA LEU A 144 -0.99 6.48 -9.51
C LEU A 144 -2.45 6.08 -9.35
N PHE A 145 -3.33 6.83 -9.98
CA PHE A 145 -4.76 6.56 -9.99
C PHE A 145 -5.15 5.97 -11.35
N PRO A 146 -5.77 4.78 -11.39
CA PRO A 146 -6.34 4.28 -12.63
C PRO A 146 -7.49 5.19 -13.11
N VAL A 147 -7.39 5.76 -14.30
CA VAL A 147 -8.44 6.62 -14.90
C VAL A 147 -9.35 5.81 -15.82
N SER A 148 -8.76 5.05 -16.76
CA SER A 148 -9.52 4.15 -17.62
C SER A 148 -10.10 2.96 -16.82
N HIS A 149 -10.86 2.08 -17.48
CA HIS A 149 -11.35 0.84 -16.85
C HIS A 149 -10.27 -0.22 -16.60
N HIS A 150 -9.07 -0.01 -17.14
CA HIS A 150 -7.91 -0.90 -16.92
C HIS A 150 -7.37 -0.76 -15.50
N ARG A 151 -6.93 -1.88 -14.92
CA ARG A 151 -6.51 -1.94 -13.52
C ARG A 151 -5.30 -2.86 -13.36
N PRO A 152 -4.50 -2.69 -12.30
CA PRO A 152 -3.61 -3.75 -11.86
C PRO A 152 -4.44 -4.98 -11.46
N PRO A 153 -3.85 -6.19 -11.45
CA PRO A 153 -4.54 -7.41 -11.04
C PRO A 153 -5.10 -7.36 -9.62
N ALA A 154 -4.49 -6.56 -8.75
CA ALA A 154 -4.97 -6.36 -7.38
C ALA A 154 -6.11 -5.33 -7.34
N PRO A 155 -7.19 -5.59 -6.56
CA PRO A 155 -8.35 -4.70 -6.45
C PRO A 155 -8.06 -3.50 -5.52
N VAL A 156 -7.15 -2.62 -5.95
CA VAL A 156 -6.76 -1.41 -5.19
C VAL A 156 -7.30 -0.14 -5.85
N ASP A 157 -7.52 0.89 -5.04
CA ASP A 157 -8.02 2.18 -5.51
C ASP A 157 -6.90 3.03 -6.13
N ALA A 158 -5.67 2.90 -5.59
CA ALA A 158 -4.51 3.57 -6.14
C ALA A 158 -3.20 2.80 -5.83
N ILE A 159 -2.15 3.17 -6.53
CA ILE A 159 -0.79 2.70 -6.28
C ILE A 159 0.01 3.84 -5.66
N ILE A 160 0.82 3.54 -4.64
CA ILE A 160 1.71 4.50 -3.97
C ILE A 160 3.15 4.14 -4.32
N LEU A 161 3.88 5.09 -4.88
CA LEU A 161 5.34 5.02 -5.04
C LEU A 161 5.97 5.60 -3.79
N LEU A 162 6.19 4.78 -2.76
CA LEU A 162 6.67 5.24 -1.46
C LEU A 162 8.17 5.51 -1.48
N SER A 163 8.59 6.72 -1.10
CA SER A 163 9.99 7.04 -0.83
C SER A 163 10.39 6.65 0.59
N GLN A 164 10.43 7.58 1.50
CA GLN A 164 10.87 7.37 2.88
C GLN A 164 9.73 7.32 3.87
N THR A 165 8.64 8.06 3.60
CA THR A 165 7.61 8.34 4.60
C THR A 165 6.23 8.37 3.97
N LEU A 166 5.26 7.75 4.65
CA LEU A 166 3.84 7.81 4.36
C LEU A 166 3.12 8.38 5.59
N ILE A 167 2.40 9.49 5.42
CA ILE A 167 1.66 10.18 6.47
C ILE A 167 0.18 9.92 6.25
N LEU A 168 -0.49 9.34 7.26
CA LEU A 168 -1.92 9.17 7.33
C LEU A 168 -2.48 10.14 8.38
N TRP A 169 -3.46 10.94 8.01
CA TRP A 169 -4.11 11.90 8.91
C TRP A 169 -5.35 12.50 8.23
N ASP A 170 -6.34 12.97 8.97
CA ASP A 170 -7.45 13.76 8.41
C ASP A 170 -7.05 15.24 8.25
N ASN A 171 -6.02 15.49 7.44
CA ASN A 171 -5.49 16.82 7.19
C ASN A 171 -4.87 16.92 5.80
N GLU A 172 -4.87 18.13 5.21
CA GLU A 172 -4.31 18.39 3.88
C GLU A 172 -2.79 18.19 3.78
N ALA A 173 -2.08 18.26 4.92
CA ALA A 173 -0.64 18.02 4.97
C ALA A 173 -0.28 16.52 5.04
N SER A 174 -1.24 15.61 4.86
CA SER A 174 -1.01 14.16 4.81
C SER A 174 -0.80 13.66 3.39
N HIS A 175 -0.14 12.49 3.26
CA HIS A 175 -0.11 11.76 1.99
C HIS A 175 -1.46 11.11 1.71
N ILE A 176 -2.08 10.51 2.73
CA ILE A 176 -3.43 9.95 2.66
C ILE A 176 -4.27 10.68 3.70
N ARG A 177 -5.28 11.39 3.21
CA ARG A 177 -6.27 11.99 4.09
C ARG A 177 -7.30 10.94 4.49
N VAL A 178 -7.22 10.47 5.73
CA VAL A 178 -8.08 9.41 6.27
C VAL A 178 -9.15 10.04 7.15
N PRO A 179 -10.43 10.07 6.72
CA PRO A 179 -11.50 10.66 7.50
C PRO A 179 -11.62 10.03 8.90
N GLY A 180 -11.72 10.85 9.92
CA GLY A 180 -11.83 10.42 11.32
C GLY A 180 -10.53 9.97 11.99
N LEU A 181 -9.39 10.10 11.33
CA LEU A 181 -8.08 9.89 11.94
C LEU A 181 -7.59 11.19 12.59
N ASP A 182 -7.95 11.41 13.86
CA ASP A 182 -7.69 12.66 14.60
C ASP A 182 -6.21 12.96 14.83
N LYS A 183 -5.37 11.93 14.85
CA LYS A 183 -3.94 12.04 15.15
C LYS A 183 -3.11 11.44 14.05
N LYS A 184 -2.01 12.14 13.75
CA LYS A 184 -1.08 11.77 12.68
C LYS A 184 -0.42 10.43 12.97
N ILE A 185 -0.45 9.54 11.98
CA ILE A 185 0.31 8.30 11.90
C ILE A 185 1.34 8.45 10.80
N VAL A 186 2.57 8.04 11.10
CA VAL A 186 3.67 8.06 10.15
C VAL A 186 4.24 6.67 10.01
N ILE A 187 4.17 6.11 8.82
CA ILE A 187 4.87 4.89 8.41
C ILE A 187 6.13 5.32 7.67
N TYR A 188 7.28 4.77 8.02
CA TYR A 188 8.54 5.18 7.41
C TYR A 188 9.53 4.02 7.28
N ARG A 189 10.39 4.12 6.28
CA ARG A 189 11.42 3.11 5.98
C ARG A 189 12.64 3.29 6.86
N THR A 190 13.21 2.16 7.28
CA THR A 190 14.53 2.07 7.91
C THR A 190 15.31 0.91 7.29
N SER A 191 16.56 0.75 7.67
CA SER A 191 17.37 -0.41 7.28
C SER A 191 16.85 -1.75 7.82
N GLN A 192 15.93 -1.72 8.77
CA GLN A 192 15.31 -2.90 9.38
C GLN A 192 13.91 -3.19 8.85
N GLY A 193 13.39 -2.40 7.90
CA GLY A 193 12.05 -2.50 7.34
C GLY A 193 11.19 -1.28 7.64
N LEU A 194 9.87 -1.48 7.59
CA LEU A 194 8.91 -0.41 7.87
C LEU A 194 8.74 -0.21 9.38
N ASN A 195 8.71 1.04 9.77
CA ASN A 195 8.42 1.47 11.14
C ASN A 195 7.17 2.34 11.17
N ILE A 196 6.52 2.36 12.33
CA ILE A 196 5.35 3.19 12.59
C ILE A 196 5.58 4.06 13.83
N LYS A 197 5.11 5.30 13.77
CA LYS A 197 4.93 6.18 14.92
C LYS A 197 3.58 6.86 14.84
N SER A 198 3.00 7.18 15.99
CA SER A 198 1.72 7.86 16.09
C SER A 198 1.77 8.95 17.16
N GLU A 199 1.04 10.03 16.93
CA GLU A 199 0.83 11.11 17.92
C GLU A 199 -0.35 10.81 18.86
N GLY A 200 -1.11 9.75 18.60
CA GLY A 200 -2.27 9.32 19.36
C GLY A 200 -2.14 7.93 19.97
N ILE A 201 -3.20 7.52 20.68
CA ILE A 201 -3.30 6.15 21.17
C ILE A 201 -3.51 5.22 19.99
N THR A 202 -2.54 4.37 19.77
CA THR A 202 -2.53 3.42 18.65
C THR A 202 -2.15 2.03 19.15
N VAL A 203 -2.81 1.01 18.61
CA VAL A 203 -2.53 -0.39 18.87
C VAL A 203 -2.01 -1.01 17.58
N VAL A 204 -0.89 -1.70 17.64
CA VAL A 204 -0.27 -2.39 16.50
C VAL A 204 -0.14 -3.87 16.85
N ALA A 205 -0.71 -4.75 16.04
CA ALA A 205 -0.71 -6.20 16.28
C ALA A 205 -1.10 -6.57 17.72
N GLY A 206 -2.16 -5.93 18.25
CA GLY A 206 -2.68 -6.15 19.61
C GLY A 206 -1.89 -5.49 20.74
N LYS A 207 -0.78 -4.79 20.46
CA LYS A 207 0.05 -4.12 21.47
C LYS A 207 -0.06 -2.60 21.36
N LYS A 208 -0.22 -1.91 22.49
CA LYS A 208 -0.23 -0.44 22.54
C LYS A 208 1.12 0.11 22.10
N LEU A 209 1.10 1.01 21.15
CA LEU A 209 2.29 1.72 20.68
C LEU A 209 2.75 2.74 21.75
N THR A 210 3.98 2.62 22.22
CA THR A 210 4.57 3.52 23.24
C THR A 210 5.65 4.43 22.67
N GLY A 211 6.00 4.26 21.40
CA GLY A 211 7.00 5.01 20.66
C GLY A 211 7.15 4.44 19.26
N PRO A 212 8.14 4.88 18.49
CA PRO A 212 8.46 4.29 17.20
C PRO A 212 8.69 2.78 17.33
N SER A 213 8.09 1.99 16.46
CA SER A 213 8.16 0.53 16.50
C SER A 213 8.24 -0.05 15.09
N LEU A 214 8.91 -1.18 14.94
CA LEU A 214 8.90 -1.95 13.72
C LEU A 214 7.46 -2.42 13.43
N LEU A 215 7.05 -2.31 12.17
CA LEU A 215 5.74 -2.72 11.70
C LEU A 215 5.83 -4.15 11.17
N PRO A 216 5.24 -5.14 11.88
CA PRO A 216 5.31 -6.53 11.43
C PRO A 216 4.45 -6.77 10.19
N ASN A 217 4.76 -7.85 9.46
CA ASN A 217 3.90 -8.35 8.38
C ASN A 217 2.51 -8.67 8.91
N ASN A 218 1.50 -8.43 8.08
CA ASN A 218 0.08 -8.62 8.42
C ASN A 218 -0.34 -7.83 9.68
N ALA A 219 0.33 -6.69 9.91
CA ALA A 219 0.03 -5.86 11.06
C ALA A 219 -1.36 -5.24 10.93
N LEU A 220 -2.22 -5.50 11.93
CA LEU A 220 -3.44 -4.74 12.14
C LEU A 220 -3.13 -3.54 13.03
N VAL A 221 -3.48 -2.36 12.58
CA VAL A 221 -3.29 -1.09 13.31
C VAL A 221 -4.65 -0.48 13.60
N ILE A 222 -4.86 -0.12 14.86
CA ILE A 222 -6.11 0.52 15.35
C ILE A 222 -5.74 1.86 15.98
N SER A 223 -6.33 2.94 15.52
CA SER A 223 -6.15 4.29 16.07
C SER A 223 -7.48 5.04 16.09
N GLY A 224 -8.05 5.22 17.29
CA GLY A 224 -9.40 5.75 17.42
C GLY A 224 -10.44 4.85 16.73
N SER A 225 -11.21 5.43 15.83
CA SER A 225 -12.21 4.73 15.00
C SER A 225 -11.63 4.14 13.71
N VAL A 226 -10.38 4.43 13.39
CA VAL A 226 -9.73 4.00 12.15
C VAL A 226 -8.96 2.71 12.37
N THR A 227 -9.19 1.73 11.50
CA THR A 227 -8.45 0.48 11.44
C THR A 227 -7.83 0.33 10.07
N PHE A 228 -6.59 -0.13 10.01
CA PHE A 228 -5.95 -0.48 8.75
C PHE A 228 -4.99 -1.65 8.93
N SER A 229 -4.72 -2.36 7.83
CA SER A 229 -3.77 -3.47 7.80
C SER A 229 -2.71 -3.27 6.73
N LEU A 230 -1.53 -3.86 6.97
CA LEU A 230 -0.46 -3.96 6.00
C LEU A 230 -0.21 -5.44 5.72
N GLU A 231 -0.27 -5.80 4.45
CA GLU A 231 -0.11 -7.18 4.00
C GLU A 231 1.00 -7.24 2.94
N PRO A 232 1.91 -8.23 2.98
CA PRO A 232 2.89 -8.40 1.92
C PRO A 232 2.20 -8.54 0.57
N ALA A 233 2.67 -7.82 -0.45
CA ALA A 233 2.25 -8.09 -1.81
C ALA A 233 2.96 -9.35 -2.33
N PRO A 234 2.32 -10.20 -3.15
CA PRO A 234 2.99 -11.34 -3.74
C PRO A 234 4.15 -10.85 -4.62
N ALA A 235 5.26 -11.58 -4.63
CA ALA A 235 6.47 -11.25 -5.41
C ALA A 235 6.18 -11.07 -6.92
N ARG A 236 5.05 -11.59 -7.40
CA ARG A 236 4.53 -11.38 -8.77
C ARG A 236 3.04 -11.05 -8.68
N LEU A 237 2.69 -9.81 -8.94
CA LEU A 237 1.30 -9.34 -8.97
C LEU A 237 0.45 -9.89 -10.14
N GLY A 238 1.02 -10.65 -11.04
CA GLY A 238 0.38 -11.11 -12.28
C GLY A 238 0.05 -12.61 -12.36
N MET A 239 0.14 -13.35 -11.24
CA MET A 239 -0.24 -14.78 -11.19
C MET A 239 -1.60 -14.98 -10.54
#